data_64845eb06cce179ad79c39e558d5e281
#
_entry.id   64845eb06cce179ad79c39e558d5e281
#
_cell.length_a   1.000
_cell.length_b   1.000
_cell.length_c   1.000
_cell.angle_alpha   90.00
_cell.angle_beta   90.00
_cell.angle_gamma   90.00
#
_symmetry.space_group_name_H-M   'P 1'
#
loop_
_entity.id
_entity.type
_entity.pdbx_description
1 polymer ?
#
loop_
_entity_poly.entity_id
_entity_poly.type
_entity_poly.pdbx_seq_one_letter_code
_entity_poly.pdbx_strand_id
1 'polypeptide(L)'
;KDFDDRIEPDENGHSFVENAMIKAKYYYEIFKIATIADDSGLEVEALHNEPGIYSARYASKNDKNSTDQENRKKLLSKMKHIKNRNARFCCAIAYYDGKLMQSSIANTFGKILDKEIGNNGFGYDSLFFSDELRKPLGLASDEEKDLVSHRGKALRQLFDDMKQE
;
A
#
# COMPACT_ATOMS: atom_id res chain seq x y z
N LYS A 1 4.82 24.93 6.31
CA LYS A 1 3.71 25.07 7.27
C LYS A 1 3.48 23.68 7.82
N ASP A 2 3.83 23.48 9.07
CA ASP A 2 3.70 22.19 9.73
C ASP A 2 2.21 21.91 9.93
N PHE A 3 1.72 20.84 9.33
CA PHE A 3 0.37 20.35 9.55
C PHE A 3 0.35 19.53 10.83
N ASP A 4 -0.76 19.56 11.54
CA ASP A 4 -0.92 18.74 12.75
C ASP A 4 -1.09 17.27 12.34
N ASP A 5 -0.06 16.44 12.57
CA ASP A 5 0.00 15.01 12.23
C ASP A 5 -1.08 14.16 12.94
N ARG A 6 -1.84 14.77 13.86
CA ARG A 6 -2.92 14.10 14.60
C ARG A 6 -4.26 14.09 13.88
N ILE A 7 -4.35 14.75 12.72
CA ILE A 7 -5.59 14.84 11.95
C ILE A 7 -5.55 13.74 10.88
N GLU A 8 -6.04 12.57 11.23
CA GLU A 8 -6.21 11.45 10.29
C GLU A 8 -7.70 11.18 10.05
N PRO A 9 -8.13 10.93 8.79
CA PRO A 9 -9.49 10.52 8.50
C PRO A 9 -9.74 9.08 8.95
N ASP A 10 -10.99 8.78 9.29
CA ASP A 10 -11.42 7.40 9.49
C ASP A 10 -11.43 6.67 8.13
N GLU A 11 -10.52 5.72 7.97
CA GLU A 11 -10.42 4.88 6.78
C GLU A 11 -11.41 3.72 6.87
N ASN A 12 -12.69 4.01 6.61
CA ASN A 12 -13.79 3.05 6.67
C ASN A 12 -14.26 2.54 5.30
N GLY A 13 -13.50 2.78 4.25
CA GLY A 13 -13.71 2.25 2.91
C GLY A 13 -13.48 0.73 2.85
N HIS A 14 -14.09 0.09 1.84
CA HIS A 14 -13.98 -1.35 1.60
C HIS A 14 -12.92 -1.70 0.54
N SER A 15 -12.21 -0.71 0.03
CA SER A 15 -11.14 -0.87 -0.95
C SER A 15 -10.06 0.19 -0.78
N PHE A 16 -8.87 -0.06 -1.35
CA PHE A 16 -7.80 0.95 -1.40
C PHE A 16 -8.25 2.22 -2.12
N VAL A 17 -9.04 2.10 -3.20
CA VAL A 17 -9.55 3.26 -3.94
C VAL A 17 -10.47 4.11 -3.07
N GLU A 18 -11.41 3.48 -2.37
CA GLU A 18 -12.33 4.20 -1.47
C GLU A 18 -11.57 4.91 -0.34
N ASN A 19 -10.60 4.25 0.29
CA ASN A 19 -9.79 4.87 1.34
C ASN A 19 -8.95 6.03 0.80
N ALA A 20 -8.33 5.90 -0.39
CA ALA A 20 -7.60 6.99 -1.02
C ALA A 20 -8.51 8.20 -1.31
N MET A 21 -9.72 7.96 -1.82
CA MET A 21 -10.72 9.02 -2.08
C MET A 21 -11.19 9.71 -0.78
N ILE A 22 -11.45 8.93 0.27
CA ILE A 22 -11.81 9.46 1.60
C ILE A 22 -10.71 10.39 2.10
N LYS A 23 -9.45 9.95 2.05
CA LYS A 23 -8.29 10.76 2.46
C LYS A 23 -8.15 12.03 1.62
N ALA A 24 -8.20 11.94 0.29
CA ALA A 24 -8.06 13.10 -0.59
C ALA A 24 -9.14 14.15 -0.32
N LYS A 25 -10.39 13.72 -0.19
CA LYS A 25 -11.50 14.61 0.13
C LYS A 25 -11.37 15.23 1.52
N TYR A 26 -11.02 14.45 2.52
CA TYR A 26 -10.86 14.90 3.90
C TYR A 26 -9.82 16.02 4.01
N TYR A 27 -8.63 15.83 3.46
CA TYR A 27 -7.58 16.85 3.51
C TYR A 27 -7.90 18.07 2.65
N TYR A 28 -8.58 17.88 1.50
CA TYR A 28 -9.09 19.02 0.75
C TYR A 28 -10.07 19.88 1.57
N GLU A 29 -11.00 19.25 2.31
CA GLU A 29 -11.96 20.00 3.12
C GLU A 29 -11.31 20.80 4.24
N ILE A 30 -10.19 20.33 4.78
CA ILE A 30 -9.43 21.06 5.80
C ILE A 30 -8.61 22.19 5.20
N PHE A 31 -7.86 21.92 4.13
CA PHE A 31 -6.84 22.83 3.62
C PHE A 31 -7.30 23.68 2.44
N LYS A 32 -8.39 23.30 1.78
CA LYS A 32 -8.93 23.91 0.55
C LYS A 32 -7.87 24.03 -0.57
N ILE A 33 -7.00 23.05 -0.66
CA ILE A 33 -5.94 22.91 -1.66
C ILE A 33 -6.14 21.57 -2.35
N ALA A 34 -5.96 21.53 -3.68
CA ALA A 34 -5.98 20.28 -4.44
C ALA A 34 -5.06 19.24 -3.78
N THR A 35 -5.61 18.08 -3.50
CA THR A 35 -4.97 17.05 -2.66
C THR A 35 -4.81 15.75 -3.45
N ILE A 36 -3.64 15.14 -3.31
CA ILE A 36 -3.38 13.76 -3.71
C ILE A 36 -3.21 12.96 -2.42
N ALA A 37 -3.91 11.83 -2.32
CA ALA A 37 -3.76 10.88 -1.23
C ALA A 37 -3.67 9.46 -1.78
N ASP A 38 -2.97 8.59 -1.05
CA ASP A 38 -2.87 7.19 -1.41
C ASP A 38 -3.34 6.26 -0.28
N ASP A 39 -3.74 5.06 -0.68
CA ASP A 39 -3.92 3.91 0.20
C ASP A 39 -3.29 2.68 -0.43
N SER A 40 -2.51 1.94 0.35
CA SER A 40 -1.73 0.83 -0.18
C SER A 40 -1.57 -0.30 0.83
N GLY A 41 -1.36 -1.49 0.31
CA GLY A 41 -1.13 -2.66 1.15
C GLY A 41 -0.71 -3.88 0.37
N LEU A 42 -0.53 -4.96 1.11
CA LEU A 42 -0.19 -6.28 0.60
C LEU A 42 -1.45 -7.11 0.45
N GLU A 43 -1.60 -7.78 -0.67
CA GLU A 43 -2.63 -8.79 -0.90
C GLU A 43 -1.99 -10.13 -1.19
N VAL A 44 -2.42 -11.18 -0.47
CA VAL A 44 -1.92 -12.54 -0.63
C VAL A 44 -3.04 -13.44 -1.13
N GLU A 45 -2.87 -14.00 -2.31
CA GLU A 45 -3.90 -14.78 -2.99
C GLU A 45 -4.45 -15.93 -2.15
N ALA A 46 -3.56 -16.72 -1.55
CA ALA A 46 -3.93 -17.87 -0.73
C ALA A 46 -4.64 -17.51 0.58
N LEU A 47 -4.63 -16.25 0.97
CA LEU A 47 -5.31 -15.71 2.15
C LEU A 47 -6.53 -14.86 1.77
N HIS A 48 -7.11 -15.08 0.59
CA HIS A 48 -8.26 -14.32 0.07
C HIS A 48 -8.01 -12.81 0.07
N ASN A 49 -6.80 -12.40 -0.36
CA ASN A 49 -6.29 -11.04 -0.41
C ASN A 49 -6.07 -10.36 0.95
N GLU A 50 -6.04 -11.12 2.07
CA GLU A 50 -5.52 -10.57 3.31
C GLU A 50 -3.99 -10.30 3.19
N PRO A 51 -3.45 -9.30 3.88
CA PRO A 51 -4.10 -8.36 4.79
C PRO A 51 -4.91 -7.25 4.10
N GLY A 52 -4.70 -6.95 2.80
CA GLY A 52 -5.44 -5.94 2.05
C GLY A 52 -5.41 -4.56 2.72
N ILE A 53 -6.54 -3.90 2.83
CA ILE A 53 -6.69 -2.58 3.48
C ILE A 53 -6.32 -2.58 4.97
N TYR A 54 -6.14 -3.76 5.58
CA TYR A 54 -5.70 -3.89 6.97
C TYR A 54 -4.19 -4.07 7.11
N SER A 55 -3.40 -3.82 6.06
CA SER A 55 -1.96 -4.10 6.04
C SER A 55 -1.20 -3.46 7.20
N ALA A 56 -1.48 -2.21 7.56
CA ALA A 56 -0.82 -1.50 8.66
C ALA A 56 -1.26 -2.00 10.05
N ARG A 57 -2.46 -2.59 10.16
CA ARG A 57 -3.06 -3.04 11.42
C ARG A 57 -3.38 -4.53 11.45
N TYR A 58 -2.70 -5.32 10.61
CA TYR A 58 -2.99 -6.74 10.42
C TYR A 58 -2.90 -7.58 11.69
N ALA A 59 -1.93 -7.29 12.55
CA ALA A 59 -1.77 -7.97 13.83
C ALA A 59 -2.60 -7.34 14.97
N SER A 60 -3.23 -6.20 14.74
CA SER A 60 -3.97 -5.46 15.75
C SER A 60 -5.18 -6.23 16.30
N LYS A 61 -5.49 -5.95 17.57
CA LYS A 61 -6.71 -6.45 18.24
C LYS A 61 -7.75 -5.34 18.45
N ASN A 62 -7.41 -4.08 18.18
CA ASN A 62 -8.21 -2.90 18.50
C ASN A 62 -8.21 -1.83 17.40
N ASP A 63 -8.04 -2.25 16.15
CA ASP A 63 -8.01 -1.42 14.93
C ASP A 63 -6.96 -0.30 14.89
N LYS A 64 -6.01 -0.28 15.83
CA LYS A 64 -4.85 0.61 15.78
C LYS A 64 -3.73 -0.03 14.99
N ASN A 65 -2.83 0.77 14.44
CA ASN A 65 -1.66 0.26 13.74
C ASN A 65 -0.81 -0.64 14.65
N SER A 66 -0.36 -1.75 14.09
CA SER A 66 0.59 -2.67 14.70
C SER A 66 2.00 -2.36 14.21
N THR A 67 3.00 -2.88 14.89
CA THR A 67 4.38 -2.80 14.35
C THR A 67 4.53 -3.67 13.10
N ASP A 68 5.39 -3.25 12.18
CA ASP A 68 5.73 -4.04 10.99
C ASP A 68 6.15 -5.47 11.35
N GLN A 69 6.91 -5.63 12.42
CA GLN A 69 7.35 -6.94 12.91
C GLN A 69 6.18 -7.84 13.34
N GLU A 70 5.20 -7.30 14.07
CA GLU A 70 4.01 -8.05 14.47
C GLU A 70 3.17 -8.46 13.26
N ASN A 71 3.01 -7.55 12.30
CA ASN A 71 2.30 -7.80 11.05
C ASN A 71 2.97 -8.90 10.23
N ARG A 72 4.30 -8.84 10.06
CA ARG A 72 5.09 -9.87 9.37
C ARG A 72 5.02 -11.23 10.08
N LYS A 73 5.12 -11.24 11.41
CA LYS A 73 5.01 -12.46 12.21
C LYS A 73 3.65 -13.14 12.03
N LYS A 74 2.56 -12.35 12.03
CA LYS A 74 1.21 -12.87 11.78
C LYS A 74 1.10 -13.45 10.37
N LEU A 75 1.62 -12.73 9.35
CA LEU A 75 1.61 -13.19 7.97
C LEU A 75 2.35 -14.52 7.82
N LEU A 76 3.57 -14.63 8.34
CA LEU A 76 4.35 -15.87 8.30
C LEU A 76 3.63 -17.05 8.98
N SER A 77 2.98 -16.79 10.11
CA SER A 77 2.18 -17.80 10.81
C SER A 77 1.01 -18.32 9.96
N LYS A 78 0.28 -17.41 9.31
CA LYS A 78 -0.84 -17.80 8.41
C LYS A 78 -0.35 -18.52 7.16
N MET A 79 0.82 -18.14 6.64
CA MET A 79 1.41 -18.74 5.44
C MET A 79 2.11 -20.08 5.71
N LYS A 80 2.18 -20.53 6.95
CA LYS A 80 2.79 -21.82 7.30
C LYS A 80 2.06 -22.96 6.58
N HIS A 81 2.85 -23.79 5.87
CA HIS A 81 2.36 -24.92 5.07
C HIS A 81 1.51 -24.56 3.82
N ILE A 82 1.34 -23.30 3.49
CA ILE A 82 0.67 -22.87 2.27
C ILE A 82 1.66 -22.90 1.11
N LYS A 83 1.33 -23.62 0.02
CA LYS A 83 2.17 -23.73 -1.19
C LYS A 83 2.02 -22.56 -2.12
N ASN A 84 0.80 -22.03 -2.29
CA ASN A 84 0.57 -20.86 -3.11
C ASN A 84 1.07 -19.62 -2.37
N ARG A 85 2.16 -19.04 -2.88
CA ARG A 85 2.83 -17.88 -2.29
C ARG A 85 2.55 -16.58 -3.03
N ASN A 86 1.71 -16.62 -4.08
CA ASN A 86 1.44 -15.46 -4.90
C ASN A 86 0.88 -14.30 -4.07
N ALA A 87 1.44 -13.13 -4.31
CA ALA A 87 1.06 -11.91 -3.63
C ALA A 87 1.29 -10.70 -4.53
N ARG A 88 0.71 -9.57 -4.16
CA ARG A 88 0.98 -8.28 -4.78
C ARG A 88 0.95 -7.16 -3.75
N PHE A 89 1.79 -6.19 -3.93
CA PHE A 89 1.55 -4.86 -3.38
C PHE A 89 0.59 -4.11 -4.28
N CYS A 90 -0.40 -3.47 -3.69
CA CYS A 90 -1.39 -2.66 -4.37
C CYS A 90 -1.33 -1.24 -3.83
N CYS A 91 -1.40 -0.23 -4.69
CA CYS A 91 -1.57 1.16 -4.30
C CYS A 91 -2.68 1.79 -5.14
N ALA A 92 -3.64 2.40 -4.49
CA ALA A 92 -4.58 3.33 -5.10
C ALA A 92 -4.17 4.76 -4.75
N ILE A 93 -4.24 5.66 -5.73
CA ILE A 93 -4.02 7.10 -5.55
C ILE A 93 -5.30 7.81 -5.98
N ALA A 94 -5.72 8.79 -5.22
CA ALA A 94 -6.84 9.67 -5.53
C ALA A 94 -6.41 11.14 -5.54
N TYR A 95 -6.90 11.89 -6.50
CA TYR A 95 -6.80 13.34 -6.61
C TYR A 95 -8.17 13.96 -6.37
N TYR A 96 -8.21 15.05 -5.62
CA TYR A 96 -9.42 15.85 -5.43
C TYR A 96 -9.09 17.35 -5.32
N ASP A 97 -9.78 18.19 -6.09
CA ASP A 97 -9.61 19.65 -6.10
C ASP A 97 -10.87 20.43 -5.66
N GLY A 98 -11.88 19.70 -5.16
CA GLY A 98 -13.16 20.26 -4.77
C GLY A 98 -14.23 20.16 -5.85
N LYS A 99 -13.88 19.77 -7.08
CA LYS A 99 -14.79 19.54 -8.21
C LYS A 99 -14.54 18.23 -8.89
N LEU A 100 -13.28 17.96 -9.24
CA LEU A 100 -12.84 16.75 -9.92
C LEU A 100 -12.32 15.74 -8.89
N MET A 101 -12.81 14.51 -8.96
CA MET A 101 -12.26 13.37 -8.25
C MET A 101 -11.78 12.35 -9.28
N GLN A 102 -10.48 12.09 -9.29
CA GLN A 102 -9.88 11.05 -10.12
C GLN A 102 -9.09 10.06 -9.26
N SER A 103 -8.98 8.82 -9.72
CA SER A 103 -8.18 7.81 -9.04
C SER A 103 -7.54 6.85 -10.02
N SER A 104 -6.42 6.30 -9.60
CA SER A 104 -5.72 5.22 -10.31
C SER A 104 -5.30 4.14 -9.33
N ILE A 105 -5.03 2.95 -9.85
CA ILE A 105 -4.58 1.82 -9.06
C ILE A 105 -3.47 1.07 -9.81
N ALA A 106 -2.43 0.68 -9.09
CA ALA A 106 -1.36 -0.12 -9.67
C ALA A 106 -0.84 -1.19 -8.71
N ASN A 107 -0.23 -2.21 -9.29
CA ASN A 107 0.26 -3.37 -8.57
C ASN A 107 1.73 -3.66 -8.87
N THR A 108 2.41 -4.26 -7.89
CA THR A 108 3.70 -4.92 -8.05
C THR A 108 3.53 -6.36 -7.62
N PHE A 109 3.70 -7.28 -8.56
CA PHE A 109 3.48 -8.71 -8.33
C PHE A 109 4.72 -9.40 -7.78
N GLY A 110 4.49 -10.47 -7.03
CA GLY A 110 5.54 -11.25 -6.43
C GLY A 110 5.06 -12.41 -5.57
N LYS A 111 5.91 -12.81 -4.63
CA LYS A 111 5.66 -13.97 -3.77
C LYS A 111 6.07 -13.70 -2.33
N ILE A 112 5.33 -14.28 -1.39
CA ILE A 112 5.71 -14.26 0.03
C ILE A 112 6.80 -15.30 0.29
N LEU A 113 7.90 -14.85 0.90
CA LEU A 113 9.02 -15.68 1.32
C LEU A 113 8.67 -16.52 2.57
N ASP A 114 9.41 -17.59 2.80
CA ASP A 114 9.24 -18.41 4.00
C ASP A 114 9.86 -17.83 5.27
N LYS A 115 10.74 -16.84 5.09
CA LYS A 115 11.41 -16.08 6.15
C LYS A 115 11.79 -14.69 5.67
N GLU A 116 12.05 -13.80 6.60
CA GLU A 116 12.54 -12.45 6.29
C GLU A 116 13.93 -12.52 5.66
N ILE A 117 14.15 -11.77 4.56
CA ILE A 117 15.43 -11.64 3.85
C ILE A 117 15.71 -10.16 3.61
N GLY A 118 16.83 -9.67 4.14
CA GLY A 118 17.19 -8.26 4.10
C GLY A 118 16.43 -7.44 5.12
N ASN A 119 16.81 -6.17 5.21
CA ASN A 119 16.23 -5.22 6.17
C ASN A 119 16.06 -3.81 5.56
N ASN A 120 16.20 -3.70 4.24
CA ASN A 120 15.88 -2.47 3.53
C ASN A 120 14.36 -2.30 3.41
N GLY A 121 13.91 -1.04 3.41
CA GLY A 121 12.51 -0.71 3.27
C GLY A 121 11.70 -0.82 4.57
N PHE A 122 10.40 -1.07 4.45
CA PHE A 122 9.44 -1.07 5.56
C PHE A 122 8.31 -2.08 5.32
N GLY A 123 7.39 -2.17 6.26
CA GLY A 123 6.22 -3.02 6.15
C GLY A 123 6.57 -4.49 5.93
N TYR A 124 6.18 -5.02 4.78
CA TYR A 124 6.37 -6.43 4.39
C TYR A 124 7.53 -6.65 3.42
N ASP A 125 8.35 -5.66 3.13
CA ASP A 125 9.41 -5.72 2.10
C ASP A 125 10.39 -6.90 2.32
N SER A 126 10.76 -7.18 3.56
CA SER A 126 11.65 -8.30 3.89
C SER A 126 11.03 -9.69 3.65
N LEU A 127 9.70 -9.76 3.49
CA LEU A 127 8.97 -11.00 3.18
C LEU A 127 8.52 -11.10 1.72
N PHE A 128 8.79 -10.10 0.90
CA PHE A 128 8.28 -10.02 -0.47
C PHE A 128 9.39 -10.21 -1.50
N PHE A 129 9.26 -11.23 -2.34
CA PHE A 129 10.10 -11.44 -3.53
C PHE A 129 9.42 -10.76 -4.73
N SER A 130 10.05 -9.76 -5.32
CA SER A 130 9.56 -9.06 -6.51
C SER A 130 9.82 -9.87 -7.78
N ASP A 131 8.79 -10.12 -8.56
CA ASP A 131 8.91 -10.78 -9.85
C ASP A 131 9.65 -9.91 -10.89
N GLU A 132 9.48 -8.58 -10.81
CA GLU A 132 10.14 -7.63 -11.72
C GLU A 132 11.64 -7.49 -11.42
N LEU A 133 12.01 -7.30 -10.14
CA LEU A 133 13.41 -7.20 -9.72
C LEU A 133 14.11 -8.57 -9.62
N ARG A 134 13.34 -9.66 -9.57
CA ARG A 134 13.83 -11.03 -9.37
C ARG A 134 14.68 -11.19 -8.11
N LYS A 135 14.33 -10.47 -7.05
CA LYS A 135 14.98 -10.53 -5.74
C LYS A 135 14.03 -10.08 -4.60
N PRO A 136 14.37 -10.41 -3.33
CA PRO A 136 13.66 -9.89 -2.18
C PRO A 136 13.73 -8.36 -2.12
N LEU A 137 12.60 -7.68 -1.83
CA LEU A 137 12.59 -6.22 -1.66
C LEU A 137 13.42 -5.75 -0.46
N GLY A 138 13.54 -6.58 0.57
CA GLY A 138 14.42 -6.27 1.70
C GLY A 138 15.93 -6.23 1.35
N LEU A 139 16.32 -6.64 0.14
CA LEU A 139 17.69 -6.51 -0.41
C LEU A 139 17.79 -5.46 -1.52
N ALA A 140 16.69 -4.88 -1.95
CA ALA A 140 16.67 -3.89 -3.02
C ALA A 140 17.11 -2.52 -2.50
N SER A 141 17.85 -1.75 -3.33
CA SER A 141 18.10 -0.34 -3.05
C SER A 141 16.81 0.50 -3.22
N ASP A 142 16.82 1.72 -2.72
CA ASP A 142 15.68 2.62 -2.88
C ASP A 142 15.43 2.93 -4.37
N GLU A 143 16.48 3.11 -5.17
CA GLU A 143 16.38 3.34 -6.61
C GLU A 143 15.77 2.13 -7.35
N GLU A 144 16.17 0.90 -6.99
CA GLU A 144 15.58 -0.31 -7.55
C GLU A 144 14.11 -0.46 -7.18
N LYS A 145 13.75 -0.14 -5.94
CA LYS A 145 12.36 -0.18 -5.47
C LYS A 145 11.50 0.86 -6.19
N ASP A 146 12.02 2.06 -6.43
CA ASP A 146 11.31 3.13 -7.14
C ASP A 146 10.93 2.72 -8.58
N LEU A 147 11.79 1.93 -9.25
CA LEU A 147 11.50 1.44 -10.61
C LEU A 147 10.25 0.54 -10.67
N VAL A 148 10.03 -0.26 -9.65
CA VAL A 148 8.93 -1.24 -9.59
C VAL A 148 7.80 -0.83 -8.64
N SER A 149 7.93 0.31 -8.00
CA SER A 149 6.99 0.81 -6.99
C SER A 149 5.55 0.86 -7.51
N HIS A 150 4.66 0.14 -6.85
CA HIS A 150 3.21 0.22 -7.10
C HIS A 150 2.69 1.66 -6.93
N ARG A 151 3.19 2.40 -5.93
CA ARG A 151 2.85 3.82 -5.72
C ARG A 151 3.33 4.68 -6.89
N GLY A 152 4.56 4.52 -7.34
CA GLY A 152 5.10 5.24 -8.50
C GLY A 152 4.33 4.94 -9.78
N LYS A 153 3.93 3.69 -9.99
CA LYS A 153 3.10 3.28 -11.15
C LYS A 153 1.72 3.93 -11.09
N ALA A 154 1.04 3.87 -9.94
CA ALA A 154 -0.28 4.48 -9.75
C ALA A 154 -0.22 6.00 -9.95
N LEU A 155 0.81 6.69 -9.45
CA LEU A 155 0.96 8.12 -9.62
C LEU A 155 1.16 8.51 -11.09
N ARG A 156 2.02 7.80 -11.82
CA ARG A 156 2.20 8.05 -13.26
C ARG A 156 0.91 7.84 -14.04
N GLN A 157 0.18 6.75 -13.76
CA GLN A 157 -1.11 6.49 -14.39
C GLN A 157 -2.10 7.62 -14.15
N LEU A 158 -2.23 8.09 -12.89
CA LEU A 158 -3.12 9.20 -12.56
C LEU A 158 -2.80 10.46 -13.38
N PHE A 159 -1.51 10.83 -13.48
CA PHE A 159 -1.12 12.01 -14.26
C PHE A 159 -1.32 11.85 -15.77
N ASP A 160 -1.17 10.63 -16.29
CA ASP A 160 -1.41 10.38 -17.72
C ASP A 160 -2.91 10.42 -18.03
N ASP A 161 -3.76 9.92 -17.16
CA ASP A 161 -5.21 10.01 -17.29
C ASP A 161 -5.69 11.47 -17.23
N MET A 162 -5.12 12.28 -16.33
CA MET A 162 -5.45 13.73 -16.21
C MET A 162 -5.03 14.57 -17.42
N LYS A 163 -4.03 14.15 -18.20
CA LYS A 163 -3.62 14.86 -19.41
C LYS A 163 -4.51 14.60 -20.63
N GLN A 164 -5.33 13.55 -20.58
CA GLN A 164 -6.19 13.13 -21.69
C GLN A 164 -7.58 13.77 -21.64
N GLU A 165 -7.91 14.46 -20.56
CA GLU A 165 -9.12 15.27 -20.38
C GLU A 165 -8.85 16.77 -20.69
#